data_78f4476748bf01472bd26a4141e60805
#
_entry.id   78f4476748bf01472bd26a4141e60805
#
_cell.length_a   1.000
_cell.length_b   1.000
_cell.length_c   1.000
_cell.angle_alpha   90.00
_cell.angle_beta   90.00
_cell.angle_gamma   90.00
#
_symmetry.space_group_name_H-M   'P 1'
#
loop_
_entity.id
_entity.type
_entity.pdbx_description
1 polymer ?
#
loop_
_entity_poly.entity_id
_entity_poly.type
_entity_poly.pdbx_seq_one_letter_code
_entity_poly.pdbx_strand_id
1 'polypeptide(L)'
;MAKNIVYFDLETQKSAGYIFPYLYDETQAVAKAYRAACTPDIYLFDRGRRLVYRGQFDASRPGNGRPVTGNDLRAALDAVLAGKPTAEPQAASIGCNIKWKAGNEPDYF
;
A
#
# COMPACT_ATOMS: atom_id res chain seq x y z
N MET A 1 -3.97 13.70 -15.63
CA MET A 1 -3.25 12.45 -15.35
C MET A 1 -3.86 11.68 -14.19
N ALA A 2 -4.04 12.27 -13.02
CA ALA A 2 -4.67 11.57 -11.88
C ALA A 2 -6.09 11.05 -12.18
N LYS A 3 -6.89 11.78 -12.94
CA LYS A 3 -8.23 11.34 -13.35
C LYS A 3 -8.23 10.05 -14.18
N ASN A 4 -7.27 9.92 -15.07
CA ASN A 4 -7.22 8.76 -15.96
C ASN A 4 -6.85 7.47 -15.24
N ILE A 5 -5.98 7.56 -14.24
CA ILE A 5 -5.59 6.41 -13.42
C ILE A 5 -6.79 5.90 -12.63
N VAL A 6 -7.54 6.81 -12.00
CA VAL A 6 -8.72 6.45 -11.22
C VAL A 6 -9.79 5.76 -12.09
N TYR A 7 -10.04 6.29 -13.27
CA TYR A 7 -11.01 5.68 -14.20
C TYR A 7 -10.56 4.30 -14.67
N PHE A 8 -9.31 4.17 -15.03
CA PHE A 8 -8.75 2.89 -15.45
C PHE A 8 -8.90 1.83 -14.36
N ASP A 9 -8.53 2.15 -13.15
CA ASP A 9 -8.59 1.22 -12.03
C ASP A 9 -10.04 0.81 -11.70
N LEU A 10 -10.98 1.75 -11.74
CA LEU A 10 -12.39 1.45 -11.51
C LEU A 10 -12.98 0.54 -12.59
N GLU A 11 -12.66 0.79 -13.84
CA GLU A 11 -13.09 -0.06 -14.94
C GLU A 11 -12.45 -1.44 -14.87
N THR A 12 -11.17 -1.52 -14.53
CA THR A 12 -10.47 -2.78 -14.31
C THR A 12 -11.11 -3.56 -13.17
N GLN A 13 -11.44 -2.92 -12.07
CA GLN A 13 -12.14 -3.56 -10.95
C GLN A 13 -13.48 -4.14 -11.39
N LYS A 14 -14.28 -3.40 -12.15
CA LYS A 14 -15.57 -3.85 -12.65
C LYS A 14 -15.44 -5.02 -13.63
N SER A 15 -14.51 -4.91 -14.58
CA SER A 15 -14.29 -5.94 -15.60
C SER A 15 -13.67 -7.22 -15.05
N ALA A 16 -12.84 -7.11 -14.02
CA ALA A 16 -12.24 -8.25 -13.34
C ALA A 16 -13.18 -8.93 -12.34
N GLY A 17 -14.36 -8.35 -12.08
CA GLY A 17 -15.35 -8.92 -11.16
C GLY A 17 -14.91 -8.93 -9.71
N TYR A 18 -14.11 -7.96 -9.28
CA TYR A 18 -13.69 -7.84 -7.88
C TYR A 18 -14.90 -7.62 -6.97
N ILE A 19 -14.98 -8.38 -5.90
CA ILE A 19 -16.10 -8.37 -4.96
C ILE A 19 -15.93 -7.42 -3.78
N PHE A 20 -14.74 -6.84 -3.62
CA PHE A 20 -14.46 -5.86 -2.56
C PHE A 20 -14.80 -4.43 -3.02
N PRO A 21 -15.13 -3.52 -2.11
CA PRO A 21 -15.37 -2.12 -2.46
C PRO A 21 -14.12 -1.46 -3.04
N TYR A 22 -14.31 -0.71 -4.12
CA TYR A 22 -13.27 0.16 -4.67
C TYR A 22 -13.64 1.61 -4.34
N LEU A 23 -12.81 2.26 -3.52
CA LEU A 23 -13.12 3.56 -2.95
C LEU A 23 -12.22 4.65 -3.56
N TYR A 24 -12.80 5.82 -3.77
CA TYR A 24 -12.07 7.01 -4.19
C TYR A 24 -11.90 7.98 -3.02
N ASP A 25 -10.64 8.16 -2.59
CA ASP A 25 -10.27 9.11 -1.52
C ASP A 25 -10.16 10.53 -2.10
N GLU A 26 -11.30 11.11 -2.45
CA GLU A 26 -11.36 12.41 -3.14
C GLU A 26 -10.68 13.54 -2.37
N THR A 27 -10.84 13.57 -1.07
CA THR A 27 -10.24 14.58 -0.18
C THR A 27 -8.80 14.28 0.19
N GLN A 28 -8.32 13.07 -0.10
CA GLN A 28 -7.02 12.53 0.31
C GLN A 28 -6.83 12.45 1.84
N ALA A 29 -7.93 12.50 2.57
CA ALA A 29 -7.90 12.45 4.03
C ALA A 29 -7.46 11.07 4.54
N VAL A 30 -7.85 10.00 3.87
CA VAL A 30 -7.46 8.63 4.24
C VAL A 30 -5.96 8.43 4.00
N ALA A 31 -5.46 8.81 2.84
CA ALA A 31 -4.03 8.75 2.53
C ALA A 31 -3.19 9.52 3.54
N LYS A 32 -3.66 10.72 3.95
CA LYS A 32 -3.02 11.51 5.01
C LYS A 32 -3.03 10.82 6.37
N ALA A 33 -4.18 10.27 6.78
CA ALA A 33 -4.32 9.59 8.06
C ALA A 33 -3.38 8.39 8.17
N TYR A 34 -3.17 7.67 7.07
CA TYR A 34 -2.19 6.58 6.99
C TYR A 34 -0.75 7.06 6.84
N ARG A 35 -0.51 8.37 6.68
CA ARG A 35 0.81 8.95 6.38
C ARG A 35 1.44 8.30 5.14
N ALA A 36 0.60 8.05 4.13
CA ALA A 36 1.04 7.38 2.91
C ALA A 36 2.06 8.23 2.13
N ALA A 37 3.10 7.58 1.62
CA ALA A 37 4.19 8.23 0.91
C ALA A 37 4.19 7.94 -0.59
N CYS A 38 3.79 6.74 -0.97
CA CYS A 38 3.83 6.28 -2.35
C CYS A 38 2.68 5.32 -2.64
N THR A 39 2.58 4.90 -3.89
CA THR A 39 1.62 3.87 -4.31
C THR A 39 2.34 2.75 -5.06
N PRO A 40 2.17 1.49 -4.63
CA PRO A 40 1.47 1.07 -3.41
C PRO A 40 2.27 1.36 -2.14
N ASP A 41 1.59 1.61 -1.03
CA ASP A 41 2.18 1.64 0.30
C ASP A 41 1.38 0.64 1.16
N ILE A 42 2.05 -0.36 1.72
CA ILE A 42 1.41 -1.53 2.30
C ILE A 42 1.41 -1.43 3.81
N TYR A 43 0.26 -1.69 4.41
CA TYR A 43 0.03 -1.64 5.85
C TYR A 43 -0.63 -2.93 6.31
N LEU A 44 -0.15 -3.51 7.39
CA LEU A 44 -0.76 -4.67 8.03
C LEU A 44 -1.03 -4.35 9.49
N PHE A 45 -2.25 -4.60 9.91
CA PHE A 45 -2.70 -4.40 11.29
C PHE A 45 -3.00 -5.74 11.94
N ASP A 46 -2.69 -5.86 13.22
CA ASP A 46 -3.04 -7.03 14.01
C ASP A 46 -4.54 -7.03 14.38
N ARG A 47 -4.97 -8.08 15.09
CA ARG A 47 -6.35 -8.20 15.58
C ARG A 47 -6.74 -7.05 16.52
N GLY A 48 -5.80 -6.46 17.23
CA GLY A 48 -6.00 -5.28 18.06
C GLY A 48 -6.00 -3.97 17.28
N ARG A 49 -5.97 -4.03 15.95
CA ARG A 49 -5.90 -2.85 15.06
C ARG A 49 -4.66 -1.99 15.27
N ARG A 50 -3.54 -2.59 15.69
CA ARG A 50 -2.25 -1.93 15.78
C ARG A 50 -1.45 -2.21 14.52
N LEU A 51 -0.79 -1.18 13.98
CA LEU A 51 0.10 -1.33 12.84
C LEU A 51 1.30 -2.18 13.24
N VAL A 52 1.48 -3.32 12.56
CA VAL A 52 2.57 -4.27 12.83
C VAL A 52 3.52 -4.42 11.65
N TYR A 53 3.12 -4.00 10.47
CA TYR A 53 3.98 -3.97 9.30
C TYR A 53 3.61 -2.80 8.41
N ARG A 54 4.63 -2.06 7.99
CA ARG A 54 4.53 -1.08 6.91
C ARG A 54 5.77 -1.20 6.04
N GLY A 55 5.59 -1.63 4.80
CA GLY A 55 6.74 -1.84 3.96
C GLY A 55 6.40 -2.37 2.58
N GLN A 56 7.43 -2.83 1.89
CA GLN A 56 7.33 -3.35 0.54
C GLN A 56 6.61 -4.69 0.48
N PHE A 57 6.04 -5.00 -0.68
CA PHE A 57 5.49 -6.32 -0.98
C PHE A 57 6.60 -7.38 -0.99
N ASP A 58 7.66 -7.07 -1.73
CA ASP A 58 8.91 -7.83 -1.80
C ASP A 58 10.03 -6.94 -2.39
N ALA A 59 11.19 -7.51 -2.61
CA ALA A 59 12.34 -6.80 -3.15
C ALA A 59 12.31 -6.65 -4.68
N SER A 60 11.25 -7.11 -5.36
CA SER A 60 11.15 -6.98 -6.82
C SER A 60 10.91 -5.52 -7.21
N ARG A 61 11.52 -5.12 -8.29
CA ARG A 61 11.36 -3.80 -8.93
C ARG A 61 11.40 -3.97 -10.43
N PRO A 62 10.79 -3.09 -11.21
CA PRO A 62 10.94 -3.12 -12.65
C PRO A 62 12.43 -3.10 -13.03
N GLY A 63 12.85 -4.11 -13.80
CA GLY A 63 14.22 -4.20 -14.32
C GLY A 63 15.29 -4.69 -13.35
N ASN A 64 14.98 -5.05 -12.10
CA ASN A 64 16.00 -5.56 -11.18
C ASN A 64 16.23 -7.07 -11.22
N GLY A 65 15.51 -7.79 -12.08
CA GLY A 65 15.67 -9.23 -12.28
C GLY A 65 15.19 -10.10 -11.11
N ARG A 66 14.64 -9.53 -10.05
CA ARG A 66 14.11 -10.29 -8.92
C ARG A 66 12.69 -10.75 -9.19
N PRO A 67 12.35 -12.01 -8.85
CA PRO A 67 10.99 -12.50 -9.04
C PRO A 67 10.01 -11.80 -8.07
N VAL A 68 8.76 -11.67 -8.53
CA VAL A 68 7.67 -11.17 -7.69
C VAL A 68 7.16 -12.32 -6.83
N THR A 69 7.42 -12.27 -5.54
CA THR A 69 7.08 -13.35 -4.59
C THR A 69 6.15 -12.92 -3.47
N GLY A 70 6.16 -11.63 -3.13
CA GLY A 70 5.46 -11.11 -1.95
C GLY A 70 6.08 -11.58 -0.63
N ASN A 71 7.34 -11.97 -0.61
CA ASN A 71 7.98 -12.59 0.54
C ASN A 71 7.91 -11.75 1.81
N ASP A 72 8.09 -10.45 1.71
CA ASP A 72 8.13 -9.58 2.89
C ASP A 72 6.74 -9.47 3.53
N LEU A 73 5.72 -9.23 2.71
CA LEU A 73 4.34 -9.19 3.20
C LEU A 73 3.87 -10.56 3.70
N ARG A 74 4.23 -11.65 3.00
CA ARG A 74 3.88 -13.02 3.44
C ARG A 74 4.49 -13.35 4.79
N ALA A 75 5.76 -13.03 5.00
CA ALA A 75 6.42 -13.25 6.28
C ALA A 75 5.75 -12.46 7.41
N ALA A 76 5.35 -11.23 7.16
CA ALA A 76 4.61 -10.42 8.14
C ALA A 76 3.24 -11.01 8.46
N LEU A 77 2.50 -11.45 7.44
CA LEU A 77 1.20 -12.14 7.62
C LEU A 77 1.34 -13.42 8.43
N ASP A 78 2.31 -14.25 8.12
CA ASP A 78 2.56 -15.50 8.83
C ASP A 78 2.90 -15.24 10.30
N ALA A 79 3.72 -14.23 10.59
CA ALA A 79 4.04 -13.82 11.95
C ALA A 79 2.80 -13.40 12.73
N VAL A 80 1.96 -12.55 12.15
CA VAL A 80 0.72 -12.08 12.77
C VAL A 80 -0.23 -13.24 13.06
N LEU A 81 -0.42 -14.13 12.09
CA LEU A 81 -1.28 -15.30 12.25
C LEU A 81 -0.76 -16.27 13.31
N ALA A 82 0.56 -16.34 13.49
CA ALA A 82 1.19 -17.16 14.53
C ALA A 82 1.28 -16.45 15.90
N GLY A 83 0.79 -15.23 16.02
CA GLY A 83 0.90 -14.45 17.26
C GLY A 83 2.33 -14.00 17.60
N LYS A 84 3.20 -13.92 16.59
CA LYS A 84 4.61 -13.54 16.73
C LYS A 84 4.83 -12.09 16.26
N PRO A 85 5.88 -11.42 16.76
CA PRO A 85 6.24 -10.10 16.23
C PRO A 85 6.70 -10.21 14.77
N THR A 86 6.44 -9.16 14.00
CA THR A 86 6.97 -9.03 12.65
C THR A 86 8.46 -8.69 12.68
N ALA A 87 9.17 -9.07 11.62
CA ALA A 87 10.61 -8.82 11.53
C ALA A 87 10.93 -7.31 11.44
N GLU A 88 12.08 -6.94 11.97
CA GLU A 88 12.66 -5.61 11.89
C GLU A 88 14.13 -5.69 11.40
N PRO A 89 14.63 -4.72 10.64
CA PRO A 89 13.89 -3.57 10.10
C PRO A 89 12.97 -3.94 8.95
N GLN A 90 11.91 -3.14 8.74
CA GLN A 90 10.99 -3.31 7.63
C GLN A 90 11.43 -2.43 6.46
N ALA A 91 11.63 -3.04 5.28
CA ALA A 91 12.01 -2.28 4.09
C ALA A 91 10.83 -1.46 3.58
N ALA A 92 11.04 -0.17 3.37
CA ALA A 92 10.00 0.74 2.92
C ALA A 92 9.46 0.37 1.53
N SER A 93 8.16 0.63 1.33
CA SER A 93 7.57 0.58 0.00
C SER A 93 8.25 1.57 -0.94
N ILE A 94 8.41 1.19 -2.19
CA ILE A 94 8.89 2.06 -3.27
C ILE A 94 7.86 2.02 -4.38
N GLY A 95 7.40 3.18 -4.77
CA GLY A 95 6.40 3.33 -5.82
C GLY A 95 6.27 4.79 -6.27
N CYS A 96 5.25 5.06 -7.08
CA CYS A 96 4.99 6.42 -7.54
C CYS A 96 4.55 7.30 -6.36
N ASN A 97 5.07 8.52 -6.33
CA ASN A 97 4.65 9.51 -5.35
C ASN A 97 3.15 9.80 -5.47
N ILE A 98 2.51 9.97 -4.33
CA ILE A 98 1.12 10.43 -4.29
C ILE A 98 1.06 11.85 -4.87
N LYS A 99 0.11 12.06 -5.78
CA LYS A 99 -0.12 13.39 -6.37
C LYS A 99 -1.11 14.16 -5.51
N TRP A 100 -0.58 14.87 -4.54
CA TRP A 100 -1.39 15.67 -3.64
C TRP A 100 -2.06 16.83 -4.38
N LYS A 101 -3.29 17.11 -4.02
CA LYS A 101 -3.98 18.31 -4.48
C LYS A 101 -3.32 19.54 -3.86
N ALA A 102 -3.33 20.66 -4.58
CA ALA A 102 -2.74 21.91 -4.11
C ALA A 102 -3.31 22.31 -2.74
N GLY A 103 -2.43 22.60 -1.79
CA GLY A 103 -2.81 22.93 -0.42
C GLY A 103 -3.12 21.71 0.46
N ASN A 104 -3.00 20.50 -0.09
CA ASN A 104 -3.25 19.25 0.63
C ASN A 104 -1.97 18.45 0.90
N GLU A 105 -0.82 19.02 0.59
CA GLU A 105 0.46 18.40 0.80
C GLU A 105 0.66 18.08 2.28
N PRO A 106 1.14 16.89 2.61
CA PRO A 106 1.37 16.50 4.00
C PRO A 106 2.65 17.11 4.56
N ASP A 107 2.74 17.17 5.88
CA ASP A 107 3.88 17.68 6.65
C ASP A 107 4.82 16.59 7.20
N TYR A 108 4.68 15.35 6.72
CA TYR A 108 5.40 14.20 7.28
C TYR A 108 6.52 13.64 6.39
N PHE A 109 7.01 14.42 5.44
CA PHE A 109 8.18 14.07 4.61
C PHE A 109 9.38 14.88 5.03
#